data_765cd285be87dd3ff3b4a2d29092e1d6
#
_entry.id   765cd285be87dd3ff3b4a2d29092e1d6
#
_cell.length_a   1.000
_cell.length_b   1.000
_cell.length_c   1.000
_cell.angle_alpha   90.00
_cell.angle_beta   90.00
_cell.angle_gamma   90.00
#
_symmetry.space_group_name_H-M   'P 1'
#
loop_
_entity.id
_entity.type
_entity.pdbx_description
1 polymer ?
#
loop_
_entity_poly.entity_id
_entity_poly.type
_entity_poly.pdbx_seq_one_letter_code
_entity_poly.pdbx_strand_id
1 'polypeptide(L)'
;MRGRIITSSHRVYDLPVLLRWNMTYTGSVPCDSYTVTCVYDKTMAEPLHLAAGFLALGEDDQVLLRGIVDEYAVELSPEGLTVTICGRGYAARLLDNESRPVTYQGATLEEIVRCHVTPYGITAAEIAPVSATSVYTVASGTSQWKALENFCRTYGGFAPRFRRDGLLVAAPERDDGRRIVIGADSPVLSCTLREDHYGVLTEVLVIDKTRNVSYSVKNQDMIDRGGQCRRVVYTPGQSTWAAMRYTGEYQIRRSREEERTIEVELAGCFLAFPGDVVRLRLEALGIDGEYRVAEAENTASPERGEVSRLTLRERM
;
A
#
# COMPACT_ATOMS: atom_id res chain seq x y z
N MET A 1 -18.31 -8.68 10.75
CA MET A 1 -17.54 -7.43 10.83
C MET A 1 -18.39 -6.32 11.46
N ARG A 2 -17.76 -5.39 12.22
CA ARG A 2 -18.41 -4.22 12.84
C ARG A 2 -17.74 -2.94 12.36
N GLY A 3 -18.53 -1.90 12.09
CA GLY A 3 -18.05 -0.57 11.69
C GLY A 3 -18.26 0.45 12.80
N ARG A 4 -17.34 1.39 12.95
CA ARG A 4 -17.42 2.51 13.89
C ARG A 4 -17.02 3.82 13.21
N ILE A 5 -17.77 4.87 13.50
CA ILE A 5 -17.40 6.23 13.14
C ILE A 5 -16.70 6.89 14.32
N ILE A 6 -15.66 7.63 14.05
CA ILE A 6 -14.94 8.47 15.02
C ILE A 6 -15.14 9.92 14.59
N THR A 7 -15.77 10.72 15.43
CA THR A 7 -16.02 12.13 15.14
C THR A 7 -14.78 13.00 15.35
N SER A 8 -14.82 14.22 14.83
CA SER A 8 -13.78 15.24 15.06
C SER A 8 -13.58 15.57 16.56
N SER A 9 -14.59 15.34 17.40
CA SER A 9 -14.52 15.44 18.86
C SER A 9 -14.07 14.16 19.57
N HIS A 10 -13.54 13.18 18.82
CA HIS A 10 -13.09 11.87 19.31
C HIS A 10 -14.17 10.98 19.95
N ARG A 11 -15.45 11.27 19.72
CA ARG A 11 -16.51 10.37 20.13
C ARG A 11 -16.61 9.20 19.14
N VAL A 12 -16.91 8.01 19.67
CA VAL A 12 -17.03 6.77 18.88
C VAL A 12 -18.49 6.36 18.82
N TYR A 13 -18.98 6.05 17.63
CA TYR A 13 -20.34 5.59 17.37
C TYR A 13 -20.29 4.26 16.62
N ASP A 14 -20.96 3.25 17.15
CA ASP A 14 -21.12 1.97 16.45
C ASP A 14 -22.13 2.14 15.30
N LEU A 15 -21.77 1.65 14.13
CA LEU A 15 -22.69 1.55 12.99
C LEU A 15 -23.63 0.36 13.18
N PRO A 16 -24.86 0.42 12.62
CA PRO A 16 -25.71 -0.76 12.47
C PRO A 16 -24.99 -1.89 11.72
N VAL A 17 -25.63 -3.05 11.67
CA VAL A 17 -25.13 -4.19 10.89
C VAL A 17 -24.84 -3.74 9.46
N LEU A 18 -23.65 -4.02 8.98
CA LEU A 18 -23.25 -3.68 7.63
C LEU A 18 -23.94 -4.62 6.65
N LEU A 19 -24.69 -4.04 5.69
CA LEU A 19 -25.40 -4.76 4.64
C LEU A 19 -24.44 -5.13 3.50
N ARG A 20 -23.54 -4.20 3.16
CA ARG A 20 -22.52 -4.36 2.12
C ARG A 20 -21.24 -3.72 2.61
N TRP A 21 -20.12 -4.28 2.19
CA TRP A 21 -18.84 -3.65 2.42
C TRP A 21 -17.80 -4.10 1.38
N ASN A 22 -16.88 -3.21 1.10
CA ASN A 22 -15.68 -3.46 0.32
C ASN A 22 -14.50 -2.84 1.07
N MET A 23 -13.42 -3.58 1.21
CA MET A 23 -12.16 -3.11 1.77
C MET A 23 -11.01 -3.54 0.87
N THR A 24 -10.27 -2.57 0.38
CA THR A 24 -9.08 -2.78 -0.44
C THR A 24 -7.84 -2.41 0.36
N TYR A 25 -6.90 -3.32 0.43
CA TYR A 25 -5.63 -3.15 1.11
C TYR A 25 -4.51 -3.13 0.08
N THR A 26 -3.68 -2.10 0.15
CA THR A 26 -2.52 -1.94 -0.74
C THR A 26 -1.25 -1.83 0.08
N GLY A 27 -0.21 -2.56 -0.29
CA GLY A 27 1.10 -2.44 0.37
C GLY A 27 1.85 -1.16 -0.02
N SER A 28 1.24 -0.32 -0.84
CA SER A 28 1.87 0.85 -1.44
C SER A 28 0.86 1.99 -1.61
N VAL A 29 1.18 2.98 -2.42
CA VAL A 29 0.26 4.06 -2.83
C VAL A 29 -0.37 3.66 -4.18
N PRO A 30 -1.70 3.82 -4.36
CA PRO A 30 -2.65 4.49 -3.46
C PRO A 30 -2.84 3.75 -2.13
N CYS A 31 -3.36 4.46 -1.12
CA CYS A 31 -3.60 3.90 0.21
C CYS A 31 -4.82 2.97 0.24
N ASP A 32 -4.94 2.19 1.32
CA ASP A 32 -6.13 1.41 1.61
C ASP A 32 -7.39 2.25 1.45
N SER A 33 -8.47 1.60 1.03
CA SER A 33 -9.77 2.24 0.89
C SER A 33 -10.90 1.33 1.38
N TYR A 34 -12.04 1.94 1.68
CA TYR A 34 -13.21 1.20 2.10
C TYR A 34 -14.50 1.87 1.62
N THR A 35 -15.52 1.04 1.45
CA THR A 35 -16.90 1.45 1.28
C THR A 35 -17.77 0.54 2.12
N VAL A 36 -18.64 1.09 2.97
CA VAL A 36 -19.58 0.32 3.79
C VAL A 36 -20.98 0.89 3.67
N THR A 37 -21.97 0.03 3.64
CA THR A 37 -23.39 0.42 3.58
C THR A 37 -24.14 -0.24 4.74
N CYS A 38 -24.94 0.55 5.46
CA CYS A 38 -25.82 0.06 6.52
C CYS A 38 -27.19 0.77 6.48
N VAL A 39 -28.13 0.32 7.30
CA VAL A 39 -29.41 1.00 7.47
C VAL A 39 -29.15 2.37 8.10
N TYR A 40 -29.77 3.40 7.54
CA TYR A 40 -29.70 4.75 8.11
C TYR A 40 -30.81 4.97 9.13
N ASP A 41 -30.43 5.56 10.25
CA ASP A 41 -31.35 6.13 11.24
C ASP A 41 -31.06 7.62 11.45
N LYS A 42 -32.11 8.41 11.73
CA LYS A 42 -31.97 9.87 11.91
C LYS A 42 -31.02 10.27 13.04
N THR A 43 -30.81 9.39 14.03
CA THR A 43 -29.84 9.62 15.11
C THR A 43 -28.39 9.62 14.62
N MET A 44 -28.15 9.08 13.43
CA MET A 44 -26.84 9.06 12.79
C MET A 44 -26.46 10.39 12.11
N ALA A 45 -27.42 11.31 11.94
CA ALA A 45 -27.18 12.54 11.17
C ALA A 45 -26.03 13.39 11.74
N GLU A 46 -26.03 13.63 13.06
CA GLU A 46 -24.98 14.40 13.73
C GLU A 46 -23.63 13.65 13.73
N PRO A 47 -23.54 12.38 14.14
CA PRO A 47 -22.31 11.59 14.04
C PRO A 47 -21.72 11.55 12.64
N LEU A 48 -22.53 11.40 11.59
CA LEU A 48 -22.07 11.38 10.19
C LEU A 48 -21.53 12.74 9.75
N HIS A 49 -22.23 13.82 10.09
CA HIS A 49 -21.78 15.18 9.78
C HIS A 49 -20.44 15.52 10.43
N LEU A 50 -20.15 14.96 11.61
CA LEU A 50 -18.90 15.17 12.33
C LEU A 50 -17.89 14.05 12.10
N ALA A 51 -18.16 13.09 11.22
CA ALA A 51 -17.32 11.93 10.99
C ALA A 51 -15.94 12.35 10.42
N ALA A 52 -14.88 12.01 11.14
CA ALA A 52 -13.50 12.28 10.76
C ALA A 52 -12.70 11.00 10.56
N GLY A 53 -13.11 9.91 11.17
CA GLY A 53 -12.45 8.62 11.09
C GLY A 53 -13.41 7.45 11.04
N PHE A 54 -12.91 6.34 10.54
CA PHE A 54 -13.60 5.06 10.45
C PHE A 54 -12.72 3.94 11.01
N LEU A 55 -13.35 2.99 11.68
CA LEU A 55 -12.71 1.80 12.22
C LEU A 55 -13.54 0.56 11.88
N ALA A 56 -12.96 -0.37 11.15
CA ALA A 56 -13.52 -1.69 10.92
C ALA A 56 -12.90 -2.71 11.89
N LEU A 57 -13.76 -3.48 12.53
CA LEU A 57 -13.39 -4.53 13.48
C LEU A 57 -13.93 -5.88 13.01
N GLY A 58 -13.07 -6.89 13.05
CA GLY A 58 -13.44 -8.29 12.83
C GLY A 58 -13.98 -8.94 14.10
N GLU A 59 -13.94 -10.26 14.11
CA GLU A 59 -14.15 -11.05 15.31
C GLU A 59 -13.01 -10.75 16.31
N ASP A 60 -13.29 -10.92 17.61
CA ASP A 60 -12.33 -10.66 18.69
C ASP A 60 -11.72 -9.24 18.70
N ASP A 61 -12.47 -8.24 18.21
CA ASP A 61 -12.03 -6.84 18.11
C ASP A 61 -10.75 -6.60 17.30
N GLN A 62 -10.39 -7.54 16.45
CA GLN A 62 -9.26 -7.37 15.55
C GLN A 62 -9.51 -6.19 14.62
N VAL A 63 -8.56 -5.22 14.59
CA VAL A 63 -8.62 -4.11 13.66
C VAL A 63 -8.41 -4.63 12.24
N LEU A 64 -9.41 -4.46 11.39
CA LEU A 64 -9.34 -4.78 9.96
C LEU A 64 -8.88 -3.58 9.15
N LEU A 65 -9.45 -2.40 9.42
CA LEU A 65 -9.06 -1.17 8.76
C LEU A 65 -9.27 0.02 9.70
N ARG A 66 -8.34 0.96 9.68
CA ARG A 66 -8.47 2.27 10.30
C ARG A 66 -8.14 3.35 9.29
N GLY A 67 -9.09 4.29 9.11
CA GLY A 67 -8.96 5.32 8.09
C GLY A 67 -9.70 6.60 8.40
N ILE A 68 -9.79 7.46 7.41
CA ILE A 68 -10.57 8.69 7.40
C ILE A 68 -11.89 8.46 6.70
N VAL A 69 -12.90 9.28 6.99
CA VAL A 69 -14.13 9.35 6.21
C VAL A 69 -13.97 10.46 5.18
N ASP A 70 -14.09 10.11 3.90
CA ASP A 70 -14.03 11.08 2.81
C ASP A 70 -15.44 11.54 2.41
N GLU A 71 -16.42 10.62 2.42
CA GLU A 71 -17.78 10.90 1.96
C GLU A 71 -18.79 10.00 2.66
N TYR A 72 -20.01 10.48 2.81
CA TYR A 72 -21.17 9.64 3.06
C TYR A 72 -22.36 10.09 2.22
N ALA A 73 -23.19 9.14 1.80
CA ALA A 73 -24.42 9.38 1.04
C ALA A 73 -25.59 8.65 1.71
N VAL A 74 -26.69 9.37 1.93
CA VAL A 74 -27.95 8.79 2.43
C VAL A 74 -28.88 8.62 1.26
N GLU A 75 -29.38 7.40 1.07
CA GLU A 75 -30.24 7.05 -0.05
C GLU A 75 -31.60 6.50 0.45
N LEU A 76 -32.68 6.97 -0.14
CA LEU A 76 -34.02 6.40 0.00
C LEU A 76 -34.35 5.61 -1.26
N SER A 77 -34.53 4.32 -1.10
CA SER A 77 -34.91 3.39 -2.17
C SER A 77 -36.16 2.61 -1.79
N PRO A 78 -36.76 1.81 -2.70
CA PRO A 78 -37.85 0.89 -2.34
C PRO A 78 -37.44 -0.14 -1.28
N GLU A 79 -36.15 -0.42 -1.12
CA GLU A 79 -35.60 -1.34 -0.14
C GLU A 79 -35.45 -0.70 1.26
N GLY A 80 -35.61 0.63 1.35
CA GLY A 80 -35.50 1.36 2.60
C GLY A 80 -34.52 2.52 2.56
N LEU A 81 -34.20 3.03 3.73
CA LEU A 81 -33.28 4.15 3.92
C LEU A 81 -31.92 3.60 4.35
N THR A 82 -30.91 3.86 3.54
CA THR A 82 -29.52 3.39 3.77
C THR A 82 -28.53 4.53 3.80
N VAL A 83 -27.37 4.30 4.38
CA VAL A 83 -26.21 5.17 4.29
C VAL A 83 -25.01 4.39 3.79
N THR A 84 -24.34 4.93 2.80
CA THR A 84 -23.04 4.46 2.31
C THR A 84 -21.98 5.43 2.79
N ILE A 85 -20.91 4.91 3.39
CA ILE A 85 -19.78 5.67 3.92
C ILE A 85 -18.54 5.14 3.22
N CYS A 86 -17.74 6.02 2.65
CA CYS A 86 -16.48 5.65 2.02
C CYS A 86 -15.33 6.54 2.51
N GLY A 87 -14.12 6.00 2.36
CA GLY A 87 -12.92 6.70 2.75
C GLY A 87 -11.67 5.88 2.52
N ARG A 88 -10.57 6.43 3.00
CA ARG A 88 -9.22 5.92 2.76
C ARG A 88 -8.46 5.70 4.07
N GLY A 89 -7.40 4.90 4.01
CA GLY A 89 -6.45 4.74 5.10
C GLY A 89 -5.71 6.05 5.45
N TYR A 90 -4.97 6.06 6.55
CA TYR A 90 -4.32 7.29 7.06
C TYR A 90 -3.25 7.88 6.14
N ALA A 91 -2.73 7.12 5.18
CA ALA A 91 -1.83 7.67 4.16
C ALA A 91 -2.47 8.82 3.35
N ALA A 92 -3.81 8.85 3.24
CA ALA A 92 -4.54 9.94 2.59
C ALA A 92 -4.19 11.31 3.19
N ARG A 93 -4.01 11.40 4.51
CA ARG A 93 -3.62 12.64 5.18
C ARG A 93 -2.27 13.18 4.71
N LEU A 94 -1.37 12.32 4.29
CA LEU A 94 -0.05 12.71 3.79
C LEU A 94 -0.08 12.95 2.27
N LEU A 95 -0.98 12.30 1.55
CA LEU A 95 -1.15 12.47 0.11
C LEU A 95 -1.81 13.82 -0.22
N ASP A 96 -2.84 14.17 0.53
CA ASP A 96 -3.68 15.35 0.29
C ASP A 96 -3.05 16.65 0.83
N ASN A 97 -1.96 16.56 1.60
CA ASN A 97 -1.31 17.72 2.17
C ASN A 97 0.07 17.97 1.56
N GLU A 98 0.25 19.15 1.01
CA GLU A 98 1.53 19.60 0.49
C GLU A 98 2.47 20.07 1.60
N SER A 99 3.75 19.76 1.43
CA SER A 99 4.81 20.22 2.32
C SER A 99 5.18 21.68 1.98
N ARG A 100 5.54 22.44 2.99
CA ARG A 100 6.29 23.68 2.76
C ARG A 100 7.68 23.34 2.22
N PRO A 101 8.21 24.12 1.26
CA PRO A 101 9.56 23.91 0.78
C PRO A 101 10.55 24.05 1.93
N VAL A 102 11.43 23.05 2.07
CA VAL A 102 12.43 23.01 3.15
C VAL A 102 13.69 22.29 2.70
N THR A 103 14.82 22.70 3.25
CA THR A 103 16.13 22.07 3.00
C THR A 103 16.72 21.63 4.32
N TYR A 104 17.05 20.35 4.39
CA TYR A 104 17.65 19.70 5.57
C TYR A 104 19.13 19.47 5.36
N GLN A 105 19.93 19.84 6.38
CA GLN A 105 21.37 19.57 6.42
C GLN A 105 21.60 18.32 7.30
N GLY A 106 21.87 17.16 6.69
CA GLY A 106 22.13 15.93 7.43
C GLY A 106 20.92 15.36 8.17
N ALA A 107 19.72 15.39 7.56
CA ALA A 107 18.48 14.89 8.17
C ALA A 107 18.54 13.40 8.52
N THR A 108 17.87 13.02 9.59
CA THR A 108 17.56 11.62 9.91
C THR A 108 16.12 11.28 9.49
N LEU A 109 15.85 10.00 9.26
CA LEU A 109 14.48 9.55 8.95
C LEU A 109 13.51 9.87 10.10
N GLU A 110 13.98 9.78 11.34
CA GLU A 110 13.18 10.15 12.52
C GLU A 110 12.76 11.63 12.47
N GLU A 111 13.67 12.52 12.06
CA GLU A 111 13.37 13.94 11.86
C GLU A 111 12.36 14.15 10.74
N ILE A 112 12.51 13.45 9.62
CA ILE A 112 11.54 13.51 8.51
C ILE A 112 10.16 13.04 8.96
N VAL A 113 10.05 11.93 9.70
CA VAL A 113 8.78 11.46 10.27
C VAL A 113 8.20 12.49 11.23
N ARG A 114 9.01 13.05 12.11
CA ARG A 114 8.56 14.08 13.06
C ARG A 114 8.03 15.35 12.38
N CYS A 115 8.62 15.75 11.25
CA CYS A 115 8.23 16.98 10.54
C CYS A 115 7.08 16.76 9.53
N HIS A 116 7.02 15.60 8.86
CA HIS A 116 6.11 15.37 7.74
C HIS A 116 4.97 14.41 8.06
N VAL A 117 5.03 13.65 9.16
CA VAL A 117 4.03 12.61 9.50
C VAL A 117 3.32 12.90 10.81
N THR A 118 4.07 13.11 11.88
CA THR A 118 3.52 13.31 13.23
C THR A 118 2.49 14.44 13.32
N PRO A 119 2.66 15.60 12.63
CA PRO A 119 1.67 16.69 12.68
C PRO A 119 0.28 16.32 12.16
N TYR A 120 0.17 15.23 11.38
CA TYR A 120 -1.09 14.73 10.82
C TYR A 120 -1.75 13.66 11.70
N GLY A 121 -1.30 13.52 12.96
CA GLY A 121 -1.86 12.56 13.93
C GLY A 121 -1.55 11.11 13.59
N ILE A 122 -0.46 10.85 12.86
CA ILE A 122 0.00 9.52 12.47
C ILE A 122 1.16 9.11 13.37
N THR A 123 1.06 7.90 13.92
CA THR A 123 2.11 7.28 14.74
C THR A 123 2.91 6.30 13.89
N ALA A 124 4.22 6.30 14.04
CA ALA A 124 5.09 5.30 13.44
C ALA A 124 5.23 4.09 14.36
N ALA A 125 5.02 2.89 13.81
CA ALA A 125 5.29 1.62 14.50
C ALA A 125 6.78 1.26 14.45
N GLU A 126 7.44 1.62 13.34
CA GLU A 126 8.86 1.34 13.14
C GLU A 126 9.50 2.44 12.29
N ILE A 127 10.71 2.87 12.67
CA ILE A 127 11.54 3.83 11.93
C ILE A 127 12.95 3.24 11.84
N ALA A 128 13.43 3.00 10.62
CA ALA A 128 14.81 2.52 10.41
C ALA A 128 15.83 3.64 10.72
N PRO A 129 17.02 3.31 11.22
CA PRO A 129 18.07 4.28 11.53
C PRO A 129 18.78 4.75 10.24
N VAL A 130 18.08 5.55 9.43
CA VAL A 130 18.56 6.09 8.16
C VAL A 130 18.87 7.58 8.33
N SER A 131 20.04 7.99 7.81
CA SER A 131 20.47 9.38 7.79
C SER A 131 20.87 9.81 6.38
N ALA A 132 20.54 11.04 6.03
CA ALA A 132 20.97 11.62 4.76
C ALA A 132 22.49 11.84 4.77
N THR A 133 23.16 11.38 3.73
CA THR A 133 24.59 11.61 3.50
C THR A 133 24.88 12.92 2.77
N SER A 134 23.81 13.63 2.37
CA SER A 134 23.86 14.90 1.65
C SER A 134 22.67 15.78 2.05
N VAL A 135 22.61 16.98 1.50
CA VAL A 135 21.46 17.89 1.69
C VAL A 135 20.21 17.26 1.09
N TYR A 136 19.12 17.22 1.87
CA TYR A 136 17.82 16.78 1.41
C TYR A 136 16.88 17.97 1.26
N THR A 137 16.36 18.18 0.05
CA THR A 137 15.47 19.30 -0.27
C THR A 137 14.08 18.79 -0.67
N VAL A 138 13.06 19.31 0.00
CA VAL A 138 11.65 19.14 -0.35
C VAL A 138 11.22 20.38 -1.13
N ALA A 139 10.83 20.18 -2.38
CA ALA A 139 10.41 21.27 -3.26
C ALA A 139 8.97 21.69 -2.98
N SER A 140 8.60 22.91 -3.42
CA SER A 140 7.20 23.35 -3.43
C SER A 140 6.32 22.41 -4.26
N GLY A 141 5.07 22.17 -3.83
CA GLY A 141 4.13 21.26 -4.49
C GLY A 141 4.41 19.76 -4.23
N THR A 142 5.34 19.45 -3.31
CA THR A 142 5.61 18.07 -2.90
C THR A 142 4.64 17.70 -1.76
N SER A 143 3.90 16.58 -1.89
CA SER A 143 3.06 16.10 -0.80
C SER A 143 3.92 15.61 0.39
N GLN A 144 3.32 15.60 1.58
CA GLN A 144 4.00 15.07 2.79
C GLN A 144 4.42 13.61 2.59
N TRP A 145 3.56 12.81 1.94
CA TRP A 145 3.90 11.44 1.55
C TRP A 145 5.14 11.39 0.67
N LYS A 146 5.17 12.23 -0.37
CA LYS A 146 6.28 12.22 -1.32
C LYS A 146 7.59 12.67 -0.69
N ALA A 147 7.55 13.59 0.28
CA ALA A 147 8.71 13.98 1.07
C ALA A 147 9.26 12.79 1.86
N LEU A 148 8.41 12.04 2.58
CA LEU A 148 8.81 10.84 3.30
C LEU A 148 9.34 9.74 2.36
N GLU A 149 8.56 9.43 1.31
CA GLU A 149 8.89 8.37 0.35
C GLU A 149 10.23 8.61 -0.35
N ASN A 150 10.45 9.82 -0.85
CA ASN A 150 11.70 10.17 -1.51
C ASN A 150 12.90 10.03 -0.57
N PHE A 151 12.75 10.42 0.70
CA PHE A 151 13.81 10.24 1.70
C PHE A 151 14.13 8.77 1.91
N CYS A 152 13.11 7.95 2.19
CA CYS A 152 13.26 6.51 2.41
C CYS A 152 13.93 5.83 1.20
N ARG A 153 13.49 6.16 -0.01
CA ARG A 153 14.04 5.57 -1.24
C ARG A 153 15.48 6.00 -1.51
N THR A 154 15.78 7.29 -1.32
CA THR A 154 17.10 7.85 -1.65
C THR A 154 18.17 7.38 -0.68
N TYR A 155 17.88 7.38 0.61
CA TYR A 155 18.89 7.12 1.64
C TYR A 155 18.74 5.74 2.31
N GLY A 156 17.54 5.17 2.29
CA GLY A 156 17.25 3.86 2.88
C GLY A 156 17.12 2.71 1.89
N GLY A 157 16.83 3.01 0.60
CA GLY A 157 16.62 1.98 -0.43
C GLY A 157 15.31 1.20 -0.29
N PHE A 158 14.34 1.71 0.49
CA PHE A 158 13.04 1.09 0.69
C PHE A 158 11.90 2.10 0.54
N ALA A 159 10.67 1.60 0.40
CA ALA A 159 9.45 2.40 0.43
C ALA A 159 8.79 2.33 1.83
N PRO A 160 8.30 3.45 2.39
CA PRO A 160 7.48 3.42 3.58
C PRO A 160 6.10 2.83 3.25
N ARG A 161 5.42 2.26 4.26
CA ARG A 161 4.09 1.67 4.11
C ARG A 161 3.23 1.89 5.34
N PHE A 162 1.93 1.73 5.19
CA PHE A 162 1.00 1.75 6.31
C PHE A 162 0.54 0.34 6.65
N ARG A 163 0.28 0.11 7.92
CA ARG A 163 -0.45 -1.05 8.40
C ARG A 163 -1.95 -0.74 8.40
N ARG A 164 -2.77 -1.77 8.34
CA ARG A 164 -4.24 -1.67 8.40
C ARG A 164 -4.78 -0.94 9.64
N ASP A 165 -4.02 -0.92 10.74
CA ASP A 165 -4.34 -0.20 11.98
C ASP A 165 -3.98 1.29 11.91
N GLY A 166 -3.50 1.78 10.77
CA GLY A 166 -3.14 3.18 10.51
C GLY A 166 -1.75 3.57 11.03
N LEU A 167 -0.94 2.59 11.46
CA LEU A 167 0.44 2.86 11.88
C LEU A 167 1.38 2.90 10.66
N LEU A 168 2.28 3.88 10.64
CA LEU A 168 3.34 3.98 9.63
C LEU A 168 4.48 3.01 9.94
N VAL A 169 4.99 2.33 8.93
CA VAL A 169 6.25 1.59 8.96
C VAL A 169 7.22 2.25 7.97
N ALA A 170 8.22 2.92 8.49
CA ALA A 170 9.31 3.55 7.74
C ALA A 170 10.60 2.72 7.91
N ALA A 171 10.55 1.47 7.47
CA ALA A 171 11.62 0.49 7.54
C ALA A 171 11.57 -0.46 6.34
N PRO A 172 12.69 -1.12 6.01
CA PRO A 172 12.71 -2.17 4.99
C PRO A 172 11.65 -3.23 5.25
N GLU A 173 11.11 -3.78 4.18
CA GLU A 173 10.17 -4.87 4.27
C GLU A 173 10.88 -6.14 4.77
N ARG A 174 10.24 -6.85 5.71
CA ARG A 174 10.74 -8.11 6.26
C ARG A 174 9.80 -9.25 5.90
N ASP A 175 10.34 -10.45 5.79
CA ASP A 175 9.58 -11.69 5.59
C ASP A 175 9.04 -12.26 6.92
N ASP A 176 8.47 -11.39 7.75
CA ASP A 176 7.88 -11.72 9.04
C ASP A 176 6.33 -11.74 9.01
N GLY A 177 5.75 -11.56 7.83
CA GLY A 177 4.32 -11.68 7.60
C GLY A 177 3.79 -13.08 7.91
N ARG A 178 2.49 -13.17 8.15
CA ARG A 178 1.83 -14.47 8.39
C ARG A 178 2.00 -15.37 7.18
N ARG A 179 2.14 -16.68 7.44
CA ARG A 179 2.16 -17.70 6.40
C ARG A 179 0.78 -18.33 6.26
N ILE A 180 0.26 -18.30 5.06
CA ILE A 180 -1.07 -18.75 4.70
C ILE A 180 -0.93 -19.81 3.62
N VAL A 181 -1.77 -20.86 3.65
CA VAL A 181 -1.77 -21.90 2.63
C VAL A 181 -3.07 -21.83 1.84
N ILE A 182 -2.95 -21.75 0.51
CA ILE A 182 -4.06 -21.89 -0.43
C ILE A 182 -3.75 -23.09 -1.32
N GLY A 183 -4.62 -24.10 -1.29
CA GLY A 183 -4.44 -25.36 -2.01
C GLY A 183 -5.76 -25.99 -2.43
N ALA A 184 -5.76 -27.30 -2.69
CA ALA A 184 -6.93 -28.02 -3.19
C ALA A 184 -8.17 -27.92 -2.29
N ASP A 185 -8.00 -27.83 -0.98
CA ASP A 185 -9.10 -27.72 -0.01
C ASP A 185 -9.57 -26.29 0.23
N SER A 186 -8.92 -25.30 -0.39
CA SER A 186 -9.29 -23.91 -0.26
C SER A 186 -10.46 -23.56 -1.19
N PRO A 187 -11.40 -22.69 -0.78
CA PRO A 187 -12.59 -22.35 -1.55
C PRO A 187 -12.25 -21.39 -2.71
N VAL A 188 -11.33 -21.79 -3.60
CA VAL A 188 -10.90 -20.98 -4.75
C VAL A 188 -12.02 -20.94 -5.77
N LEU A 189 -12.47 -19.73 -6.10
CA LEU A 189 -13.48 -19.45 -7.13
C LEU A 189 -12.82 -19.27 -8.51
N SER A 190 -11.70 -18.55 -8.55
CA SER A 190 -10.91 -18.34 -9.77
C SER A 190 -9.44 -18.11 -9.43
N CYS A 191 -8.57 -18.41 -10.38
CA CYS A 191 -7.16 -18.05 -10.31
C CYS A 191 -6.66 -17.68 -11.71
N THR A 192 -6.04 -16.51 -11.81
CA THR A 192 -5.44 -16.01 -13.04
C THR A 192 -3.95 -15.79 -12.85
N LEU A 193 -3.12 -16.48 -13.61
CA LEU A 193 -1.70 -16.19 -13.73
C LEU A 193 -1.50 -15.24 -14.91
N ARG A 194 -0.92 -14.07 -14.64
CA ARG A 194 -0.60 -13.07 -15.64
C ARG A 194 0.90 -12.85 -15.69
N GLU A 195 1.46 -12.88 -16.89
CA GLU A 195 2.82 -12.43 -17.18
C GLU A 195 2.76 -11.20 -18.08
N ASP A 196 3.33 -10.09 -17.63
CA ASP A 196 3.35 -8.82 -18.35
C ASP A 196 4.80 -8.36 -18.51
N HIS A 197 5.28 -8.41 -19.75
CA HIS A 197 6.63 -7.99 -20.08
C HIS A 197 6.73 -6.49 -20.42
N TYR A 198 5.59 -5.78 -20.43
CA TYR A 198 5.57 -4.36 -20.73
C TYR A 198 6.22 -3.56 -19.59
N GLY A 199 7.19 -2.72 -19.95
CA GLY A 199 7.86 -1.86 -18.97
C GLY A 199 8.95 -2.54 -18.14
N VAL A 200 9.15 -3.86 -18.28
CA VAL A 200 10.28 -4.56 -17.64
C VAL A 200 11.58 -4.08 -18.25
N LEU A 201 12.46 -3.52 -17.41
CA LEU A 201 13.69 -2.92 -17.87
C LEU A 201 14.75 -3.97 -18.21
N THR A 202 15.33 -3.85 -19.40
CA THR A 202 16.50 -4.63 -19.83
C THR A 202 17.81 -3.98 -19.44
N GLU A 203 17.82 -2.65 -19.31
CA GLU A 203 19.02 -1.90 -18.94
C GLU A 203 18.63 -0.63 -18.17
N VAL A 204 19.40 -0.32 -17.14
CA VAL A 204 19.35 0.98 -16.46
C VAL A 204 20.74 1.62 -16.58
N LEU A 205 20.80 2.75 -17.27
CA LEU A 205 22.00 3.58 -17.33
C LEU A 205 21.93 4.63 -16.22
N VAL A 206 22.78 4.48 -15.22
CA VAL A 206 22.88 5.41 -14.08
C VAL A 206 23.99 6.41 -14.36
N ILE A 207 23.69 7.70 -14.29
CA ILE A 207 24.61 8.79 -14.62
C ILE A 207 24.82 9.70 -13.41
N ASP A 208 26.07 9.92 -13.04
CA ASP A 208 26.50 11.01 -12.17
C ASP A 208 26.97 12.19 -13.06
N LYS A 209 26.10 13.22 -13.15
CA LYS A 209 26.38 14.39 -13.99
C LYS A 209 27.58 15.19 -13.53
N THR A 210 27.85 15.24 -12.23
CA THR A 210 28.94 16.03 -11.64
C THR A 210 30.32 15.47 -12.03
N ARG A 211 30.42 14.13 -12.02
CA ARG A 211 31.65 13.41 -12.34
C ARG A 211 31.75 13.01 -13.82
N ASN A 212 30.67 13.20 -14.58
CA ASN A 212 30.53 12.74 -15.97
C ASN A 212 30.86 11.25 -16.13
N VAL A 213 30.39 10.41 -15.19
CA VAL A 213 30.55 8.96 -15.23
C VAL A 213 29.20 8.30 -15.33
N SER A 214 29.16 7.12 -15.95
CA SER A 214 27.95 6.32 -16.07
C SER A 214 28.22 4.86 -15.70
N TYR A 215 27.20 4.19 -15.22
CA TYR A 215 27.19 2.77 -14.89
C TYR A 215 25.95 2.11 -15.47
N SER A 216 26.13 1.02 -16.22
CA SER A 216 25.02 0.26 -16.81
C SER A 216 24.76 -1.00 -16.00
N VAL A 217 23.50 -1.18 -15.57
CA VAL A 217 22.99 -2.42 -14.97
C VAL A 217 22.08 -3.09 -15.97
N LYS A 218 22.28 -4.37 -16.22
CA LYS A 218 21.54 -5.15 -17.22
C LYS A 218 20.71 -6.26 -16.56
N ASN A 219 19.51 -6.48 -17.09
CA ASN A 219 18.66 -7.62 -16.81
C ASN A 219 18.84 -8.64 -17.92
N GLN A 220 19.76 -9.57 -17.74
CA GLN A 220 20.17 -10.51 -18.80
C GLN A 220 19.01 -11.44 -19.18
N ASP A 221 18.21 -11.92 -18.21
CA ASP A 221 17.06 -12.78 -18.48
C ASP A 221 16.06 -12.13 -19.45
N MET A 222 15.79 -10.83 -19.27
CA MET A 222 14.86 -10.12 -20.13
C MET A 222 15.47 -9.82 -21.50
N ILE A 223 16.77 -9.58 -21.56
CA ILE A 223 17.51 -9.43 -22.84
C ILE A 223 17.44 -10.73 -23.63
N ASP A 224 17.70 -11.88 -23.00
CA ASP A 224 17.69 -13.19 -23.63
C ASP A 224 16.30 -13.58 -24.14
N ARG A 225 15.25 -13.05 -23.50
CA ARG A 225 13.85 -13.17 -23.95
C ARG A 225 13.48 -12.16 -25.06
N GLY A 226 14.44 -11.36 -25.56
CA GLY A 226 14.25 -10.40 -26.64
C GLY A 226 13.68 -9.04 -26.21
N GLY A 227 13.63 -8.75 -24.92
CA GLY A 227 13.17 -7.47 -24.38
C GLY A 227 14.09 -6.33 -24.80
N GLN A 228 13.53 -5.13 -24.99
CA GLN A 228 14.26 -3.90 -25.35
C GLN A 228 13.64 -2.72 -24.61
N CYS A 229 14.05 -2.50 -23.37
CA CYS A 229 13.56 -1.38 -22.55
C CYS A 229 14.71 -0.79 -21.73
N ARG A 230 15.15 0.43 -22.06
CA ARG A 230 16.22 1.14 -21.33
C ARG A 230 15.67 2.34 -20.57
N ARG A 231 16.15 2.53 -19.35
CA ARG A 231 15.92 3.74 -18.55
C ARG A 231 17.23 4.43 -18.24
N VAL A 232 17.22 5.77 -18.27
CA VAL A 232 18.33 6.59 -17.79
C VAL A 232 17.93 7.23 -16.46
N VAL A 233 18.80 7.08 -15.45
CA VAL A 233 18.59 7.61 -14.10
C VAL A 233 19.78 8.46 -13.71
N TYR A 234 19.51 9.62 -13.12
CA TYR A 234 20.54 10.51 -12.61
C TYR A 234 20.66 10.35 -11.09
N THR A 235 21.88 10.19 -10.61
CA THR A 235 22.18 10.20 -9.18
C THR A 235 22.65 11.60 -8.74
N PRO A 236 22.50 11.93 -7.43
CA PRO A 236 23.18 13.08 -6.84
C PRO A 236 24.68 13.04 -7.14
N GLY A 237 25.29 14.20 -7.32
CA GLY A 237 26.72 14.29 -7.63
C GLY A 237 27.59 13.63 -6.55
N GLN A 238 28.75 13.11 -6.97
CA GLN A 238 29.71 12.38 -6.15
C GLN A 238 29.21 11.02 -5.60
N SER A 239 28.25 10.41 -6.27
CA SER A 239 27.78 9.06 -5.93
C SER A 239 28.89 8.02 -6.11
N THR A 240 29.01 7.09 -5.17
CA THR A 240 29.95 5.95 -5.29
C THR A 240 29.49 4.99 -6.38
N TRP A 241 30.41 4.18 -6.92
CA TRP A 241 30.09 3.11 -7.88
C TRP A 241 29.05 2.13 -7.29
N ALA A 242 29.18 1.81 -6.00
CA ALA A 242 28.22 0.95 -5.31
C ALA A 242 26.82 1.59 -5.26
N ALA A 243 26.71 2.88 -4.97
CA ALA A 243 25.43 3.59 -4.97
C ALA A 243 24.79 3.63 -6.35
N MET A 244 25.58 3.85 -7.40
CA MET A 244 25.09 3.82 -8.79
C MET A 244 24.59 2.42 -9.16
N ARG A 245 25.34 1.36 -8.80
CA ARG A 245 24.93 -0.02 -9.01
C ARG A 245 23.63 -0.33 -8.31
N TYR A 246 23.51 -0.05 -7.00
CA TYR A 246 22.30 -0.27 -6.23
C TYR A 246 21.09 0.49 -6.79
N THR A 247 21.30 1.72 -7.25
CA THR A 247 20.25 2.49 -7.93
C THR A 247 19.74 1.77 -9.17
N GLY A 248 20.64 1.26 -10.00
CA GLY A 248 20.30 0.52 -11.23
C GLY A 248 19.60 -0.81 -10.92
N GLU A 249 20.15 -1.60 -10.01
CA GLU A 249 19.56 -2.86 -9.54
C GLU A 249 18.16 -2.65 -8.95
N TYR A 250 17.96 -1.61 -8.15
CA TYR A 250 16.66 -1.24 -7.60
C TYR A 250 15.63 -0.94 -8.70
N GLN A 251 16.02 -0.17 -9.73
CA GLN A 251 15.12 0.15 -10.84
C GLN A 251 14.73 -1.09 -11.65
N ILE A 252 15.67 -2.00 -11.92
CA ILE A 252 15.38 -3.27 -12.59
C ILE A 252 14.42 -4.11 -11.73
N ARG A 253 14.76 -4.34 -10.46
CA ARG A 253 13.92 -5.10 -9.54
C ARG A 253 12.51 -4.55 -9.48
N ARG A 254 12.37 -3.22 -9.30
CA ARG A 254 11.06 -2.57 -9.26
C ARG A 254 10.26 -2.74 -10.56
N SER A 255 10.93 -2.73 -11.73
CA SER A 255 10.25 -2.95 -13.00
C SER A 255 9.72 -4.38 -13.17
N ARG A 256 10.26 -5.34 -12.40
CA ARG A 256 9.84 -6.75 -12.39
C ARG A 256 8.74 -7.05 -11.37
N GLU A 257 8.43 -6.13 -10.47
CA GLU A 257 7.42 -6.37 -9.42
C GLU A 257 6.05 -6.76 -9.97
N GLU A 258 5.73 -6.30 -11.18
CA GLU A 258 4.48 -6.58 -11.87
C GLU A 258 4.63 -7.53 -13.06
N GLU A 259 5.84 -8.02 -13.34
CA GLU A 259 6.12 -8.94 -14.45
C GLU A 259 5.29 -10.21 -14.33
N ARG A 260 5.18 -10.77 -13.13
CA ARG A 260 4.37 -11.95 -12.86
C ARG A 260 3.46 -11.73 -11.66
N THR A 261 2.17 -11.76 -11.92
CA THR A 261 1.12 -11.59 -10.90
C THR A 261 0.16 -12.75 -10.93
N ILE A 262 -0.33 -13.15 -9.76
CA ILE A 262 -1.35 -14.18 -9.62
C ILE A 262 -2.52 -13.56 -8.88
N GLU A 263 -3.67 -13.52 -9.52
CA GLU A 263 -4.92 -13.11 -8.89
C GLU A 263 -5.69 -14.36 -8.46
N VAL A 264 -6.02 -14.46 -7.17
CA VAL A 264 -6.79 -15.55 -6.61
C VAL A 264 -8.06 -15.00 -5.98
N GLU A 265 -9.22 -15.50 -6.41
CA GLU A 265 -10.51 -15.20 -5.82
C GLU A 265 -10.98 -16.38 -4.97
N LEU A 266 -11.40 -16.11 -3.73
CA LEU A 266 -11.80 -17.09 -2.73
C LEU A 266 -13.20 -16.76 -2.21
N ALA A 267 -14.04 -17.79 -2.01
CA ALA A 267 -15.29 -17.62 -1.30
C ALA A 267 -15.01 -17.43 0.20
N GLY A 268 -15.75 -16.51 0.81
CA GLY A 268 -15.61 -16.15 2.23
C GLY A 268 -14.61 -15.00 2.46
N CYS A 269 -14.60 -14.51 3.70
CA CYS A 269 -13.67 -13.46 4.14
C CYS A 269 -12.32 -14.07 4.52
N PHE A 270 -11.42 -14.11 3.58
CA PHE A 270 -10.07 -14.64 3.76
C PHE A 270 -9.13 -13.52 4.17
N LEU A 271 -8.83 -13.41 5.46
CA LEU A 271 -8.04 -12.32 6.02
C LEU A 271 -6.55 -12.49 5.69
N ALA A 272 -6.17 -12.13 4.48
CA ALA A 272 -4.79 -11.94 4.05
C ALA A 272 -4.55 -10.45 3.77
N PHE A 273 -3.36 -9.98 4.08
CA PHE A 273 -3.01 -8.56 3.98
C PHE A 273 -1.68 -8.38 3.25
N PRO A 274 -1.44 -7.21 2.64
CA PRO A 274 -0.15 -6.91 2.03
C PRO A 274 1.01 -7.19 2.99
N GLY A 275 2.02 -7.92 2.47
CA GLY A 275 3.16 -8.41 3.25
C GLY A 275 3.02 -9.83 3.79
N ASP A 276 1.80 -10.40 3.89
CA ASP A 276 1.62 -11.81 4.21
C ASP A 276 2.20 -12.72 3.10
N VAL A 277 2.63 -13.92 3.46
CA VAL A 277 3.17 -14.92 2.53
C VAL A 277 2.14 -16.01 2.30
N VAL A 278 1.81 -16.25 1.04
CA VAL A 278 0.89 -17.31 0.62
C VAL A 278 1.69 -18.45 -0.02
N ARG A 279 1.59 -19.66 0.55
CA ARG A 279 1.96 -20.89 -0.13
C ARG A 279 0.80 -21.30 -1.01
N LEU A 280 0.96 -21.09 -2.33
CA LEU A 280 -0.07 -21.41 -3.32
C LEU A 280 0.25 -22.72 -4.03
N ARG A 281 -0.72 -23.67 -4.02
CA ARG A 281 -0.63 -24.97 -4.68
C ARG A 281 -1.87 -25.19 -5.53
N LEU A 282 -1.74 -24.98 -6.84
CA LEU A 282 -2.82 -25.16 -7.82
C LEU A 282 -2.29 -25.96 -9.01
N GLU A 283 -2.50 -27.27 -8.97
CA GLU A 283 -1.98 -28.22 -9.97
C GLU A 283 -2.48 -27.89 -11.38
N ALA A 284 -3.74 -27.43 -11.53
CA ALA A 284 -4.32 -27.07 -12.82
C ALA A 284 -3.54 -25.98 -13.57
N LEU A 285 -2.83 -25.13 -12.87
CA LEU A 285 -2.00 -24.06 -13.43
C LEU A 285 -0.50 -24.34 -13.31
N GLY A 286 -0.11 -25.52 -12.76
CA GLY A 286 1.28 -25.86 -12.49
C GLY A 286 1.94 -24.95 -11.45
N ILE A 287 1.14 -24.35 -10.54
CA ILE A 287 1.63 -23.44 -9.52
C ILE A 287 1.90 -24.21 -8.24
N ASP A 288 3.13 -24.18 -7.75
CA ASP A 288 3.55 -24.62 -6.41
C ASP A 288 4.68 -23.73 -5.91
N GLY A 289 4.34 -22.67 -5.17
CA GLY A 289 5.33 -21.68 -4.75
C GLY A 289 4.88 -20.84 -3.55
N GLU A 290 5.81 -20.06 -3.03
CA GLU A 290 5.54 -19.03 -2.03
C GLU A 290 5.50 -17.66 -2.70
N TYR A 291 4.43 -16.94 -2.44
CA TYR A 291 4.15 -15.63 -3.02
C TYR A 291 3.84 -14.64 -1.90
N ARG A 292 4.09 -13.37 -2.14
CA ARG A 292 3.72 -12.28 -1.23
C ARG A 292 2.39 -11.68 -1.66
N VAL A 293 1.51 -11.40 -0.69
CA VAL A 293 0.31 -10.61 -0.94
C VAL A 293 0.72 -9.18 -1.23
N ALA A 294 0.45 -8.70 -2.43
CA ALA A 294 0.67 -7.32 -2.84
C ALA A 294 -0.57 -6.45 -2.57
N GLU A 295 -1.74 -7.00 -2.89
CA GLU A 295 -3.03 -6.37 -2.66
C GLU A 295 -4.04 -7.40 -2.18
N ALA A 296 -5.00 -6.97 -1.38
CA ALA A 296 -6.12 -7.78 -0.97
C ALA A 296 -7.40 -6.96 -1.03
N GLU A 297 -8.44 -7.52 -1.61
CA GLU A 297 -9.77 -6.93 -1.64
C GLU A 297 -10.73 -7.91 -0.96
N ASN A 298 -11.45 -7.44 0.03
CA ASN A 298 -12.49 -8.21 0.70
C ASN A 298 -13.83 -7.51 0.50
N THR A 299 -14.82 -8.26 0.03
CA THR A 299 -16.16 -7.75 -0.25
C THR A 299 -17.22 -8.61 0.41
N ALA A 300 -18.32 -7.99 0.79
CA ALA A 300 -19.53 -8.72 1.16
C ALA A 300 -20.75 -8.01 0.62
N SER A 301 -21.67 -8.78 0.08
CA SER A 301 -22.97 -8.31 -0.35
C SER A 301 -24.04 -9.40 -0.20
N PRO A 302 -25.34 -9.03 -0.06
CA PRO A 302 -26.41 -10.01 0.01
C PRO A 302 -26.47 -10.94 -1.20
N GLU A 303 -26.04 -10.46 -2.37
CA GLU A 303 -26.16 -11.21 -3.65
C GLU A 303 -25.03 -12.21 -3.85
N ARG A 304 -23.82 -11.88 -3.40
CA ARG A 304 -22.61 -12.69 -3.65
C ARG A 304 -22.05 -13.36 -2.39
N GLY A 305 -22.55 -12.97 -1.22
CA GLY A 305 -21.92 -13.34 0.05
C GLY A 305 -20.58 -12.64 0.24
N GLU A 306 -19.69 -13.25 1.00
CA GLU A 306 -18.33 -12.77 1.22
C GLU A 306 -17.38 -13.35 0.16
N VAL A 307 -16.53 -12.51 -0.40
CA VAL A 307 -15.52 -12.87 -1.40
C VAL A 307 -14.23 -12.12 -1.10
N SER A 308 -13.12 -12.83 -1.17
CA SER A 308 -11.78 -12.25 -1.07
C SER A 308 -11.01 -12.41 -2.36
N ARG A 309 -10.41 -11.34 -2.85
CA ARG A 309 -9.49 -11.35 -4.00
C ARG A 309 -8.09 -10.96 -3.53
N LEU A 310 -7.11 -11.77 -3.86
CA LEU A 310 -5.70 -11.54 -3.53
C LEU A 310 -4.90 -11.37 -4.80
N THR A 311 -4.10 -10.31 -4.87
CA THR A 311 -3.04 -10.16 -5.87
C THR A 311 -1.71 -10.57 -5.23
N LEU A 312 -1.14 -11.64 -5.77
CA LEU A 312 0.10 -12.24 -5.30
C LEU A 312 1.24 -11.92 -6.26
N ARG A 313 2.43 -11.65 -5.71
CA ARG A 313 3.66 -11.39 -6.46
C ARG A 313 4.77 -12.33 -6.00
N GLU A 314 5.76 -12.55 -6.84
CA GLU A 314 6.96 -13.32 -6.47
C GLU A 314 7.68 -12.64 -5.29
N ARG A 315 8.27 -13.46 -4.43
CA ARG A 315 9.17 -13.00 -3.36
C ARG A 315 10.52 -12.67 -4.00
N MET A 316 10.92 -11.41 -3.94
CA MET A 316 12.21 -10.95 -4.45
C MET A 316 13.26 -10.85 -3.34
#